data_610835d1f6bad337c80396ba7626cabc
#
_entry.id   610835d1f6bad337c80396ba7626cabc
#
_cell.length_a   1.000
_cell.length_b   1.000
_cell.length_c   1.000
_cell.angle_alpha   90.00
_cell.angle_beta   90.00
_cell.angle_gamma   90.00
#
_symmetry.space_group_name_H-M   'P 1'
#
loop_
_entity.id
_entity.type
_entity.pdbx_description
1 polymer ?
#
loop_
_entity_poly.entity_id
_entity_poly.type
_entity_poly.pdbx_seq_one_letter_code
_entity_poly.pdbx_strand_id
1 'polypeptide(L)'
;MAVSENYRLNTAQAYRASILHFPEKSDCPKQQYQFIEDGLLVTRNDKIEFIGEYKNHINQYPEAKLYDYSGKLLLPGFIDSHLHFPQTEMIASFGEQLLDWLTDYTFPVERKFADPQYASHIAKIFVRQLHRHGTTTGMVYSSVHKQAADALFQEAASHNMLLIAGKVCMDRNSPDWLQDTPQSAQQDSAELIQKWHNKGRLKYAITPRFAPTSSHEQLHALGELAQQYPDVFIQTHLSENHNEIAWVKELFPERKNYLDVYDHYGLVRKGAVFGHGIHLEQSEWQRLQETQASIAFCPTSNLFLGSGLFDLAKAEQQEVPVMLATDVGGGTSFSMLKTMGEAYKICQLKGNQMDPMHGLYLMTQGAALGLGLENSIGNLNPGTAADFVILDPEFDELSALRFEHHRTPQDMLFALSMMADDRAIIATYVAGTAVYQSDTFTTKGAQ
;
A
#
# COMPACT_ATOMS: atom_id res chain seq x y z
N MET A 1 15.20 -7.31 33.59
CA MET A 1 14.18 -8.16 32.93
C MET A 1 14.40 -8.21 31.41
N ALA A 2 15.63 -8.44 30.95
CA ALA A 2 15.99 -8.45 29.51
C ALA A 2 16.34 -9.84 28.95
N VAL A 3 16.16 -10.91 29.73
CA VAL A 3 16.56 -12.27 29.34
C VAL A 3 15.40 -13.13 28.81
N SER A 4 14.14 -12.66 28.91
CA SER A 4 12.97 -13.44 28.48
C SER A 4 12.54 -13.16 27.02
N GLU A 5 12.97 -12.07 26.40
CA GLU A 5 12.59 -11.74 25.02
C GLU A 5 13.43 -12.51 23.99
N ASN A 6 14.70 -12.76 24.27
CA ASN A 6 15.58 -13.45 23.32
C ASN A 6 15.30 -14.98 23.16
N TYR A 7 14.56 -15.60 24.09
CA TYR A 7 14.20 -17.04 23.99
C TYR A 7 12.96 -17.29 23.13
N ARG A 8 12.07 -16.28 22.94
CA ARG A 8 10.86 -16.41 22.09
C ARG A 8 11.19 -16.34 20.59
N LEU A 9 12.29 -15.75 20.19
CA LEU A 9 12.64 -15.46 18.80
C LEU A 9 13.23 -16.64 18.02
N ASN A 10 13.58 -17.75 18.65
CA ASN A 10 14.26 -18.86 17.97
C ASN A 10 13.37 -20.09 17.73
N THR A 11 12.12 -20.08 18.20
CA THR A 11 11.19 -21.19 18.01
C THR A 11 10.44 -21.03 16.71
N ALA A 12 10.44 -22.06 15.88
CA ALA A 12 9.65 -22.09 14.65
C ALA A 12 8.15 -22.00 14.99
N GLN A 13 7.40 -21.31 14.15
CA GLN A 13 5.94 -21.28 14.17
C GLN A 13 5.43 -21.87 12.87
N ALA A 14 4.46 -22.76 12.96
CA ALA A 14 3.88 -23.46 11.84
C ALA A 14 2.40 -23.03 11.66
N TYR A 15 2.00 -22.76 10.44
CA TYR A 15 0.64 -22.33 10.09
C TYR A 15 0.09 -23.27 9.05
N ARG A 16 -1.05 -23.92 9.33
CA ARG A 16 -1.76 -24.78 8.40
C ARG A 16 -2.95 -24.04 7.84
N ALA A 17 -3.02 -23.87 6.54
CA ALA A 17 -4.13 -23.22 5.82
C ALA A 17 -4.09 -23.62 4.34
N SER A 18 -5.11 -23.29 3.56
CA SER A 18 -4.95 -23.19 2.10
C SER A 18 -4.05 -21.97 1.81
N ILE A 19 -3.04 -22.13 0.96
CA ILE A 19 -2.05 -21.07 0.71
C ILE A 19 -2.09 -20.68 -0.76
N LEU A 20 -2.15 -19.36 -1.04
CA LEU A 20 -2.10 -18.80 -2.38
C LEU A 20 -1.11 -17.64 -2.43
N HIS A 21 -0.12 -17.72 -3.33
CA HIS A 21 0.84 -16.65 -3.57
C HIS A 21 1.47 -16.71 -4.96
N PHE A 22 2.29 -15.69 -5.28
CA PHE A 22 3.10 -15.63 -6.50
C PHE A 22 4.56 -15.78 -6.11
N PRO A 23 5.20 -16.95 -6.38
CA PRO A 23 6.59 -17.19 -5.96
C PRO A 23 7.60 -16.37 -6.78
N GLU A 24 7.24 -15.94 -7.99
CA GLU A 24 8.11 -15.23 -8.92
C GLU A 24 7.38 -14.04 -9.57
N LYS A 25 8.13 -13.18 -10.25
CA LYS A 25 7.55 -12.20 -11.17
C LYS A 25 6.69 -12.92 -12.18
N SER A 26 5.52 -12.37 -12.43
CA SER A 26 4.56 -12.97 -13.37
C SER A 26 4.13 -11.96 -14.43
N ASP A 27 4.31 -12.34 -15.70
CA ASP A 27 3.73 -11.63 -16.83
C ASP A 27 2.31 -12.13 -17.15
N CYS A 28 1.88 -13.24 -16.49
CA CYS A 28 0.56 -13.80 -16.60
C CYS A 28 0.06 -14.30 -15.23
N PRO A 29 -0.29 -13.42 -14.28
CA PRO A 29 -0.68 -13.80 -12.91
C PRO A 29 -1.80 -14.84 -12.83
N LYS A 30 -2.75 -14.80 -13.76
CA LYS A 30 -3.85 -15.77 -13.83
C LYS A 30 -3.41 -17.22 -14.06
N GLN A 31 -2.16 -17.47 -14.46
CA GLN A 31 -1.61 -18.80 -14.73
C GLN A 31 -0.37 -19.13 -13.90
N GLN A 32 0.33 -18.12 -13.40
CA GLN A 32 1.64 -18.25 -12.75
C GLN A 32 1.53 -17.96 -11.25
N TYR A 33 0.56 -18.59 -10.57
CA TYR A 33 0.43 -18.56 -9.12
C TYR A 33 0.65 -19.94 -8.53
N GLN A 34 0.96 -20.02 -7.25
CA GLN A 34 0.98 -21.28 -6.50
C GLN A 34 -0.20 -21.32 -5.54
N PHE A 35 -0.98 -22.42 -5.62
CA PHE A 35 -2.04 -22.73 -4.67
C PHE A 35 -1.77 -24.08 -4.03
N ILE A 36 -1.77 -24.14 -2.70
CA ILE A 36 -1.59 -25.35 -1.90
C ILE A 36 -2.84 -25.51 -1.03
N GLU A 37 -3.66 -26.51 -1.32
CA GLU A 37 -4.96 -26.70 -0.69
C GLU A 37 -4.87 -26.99 0.81
N ASP A 38 -3.92 -27.85 1.24
CA ASP A 38 -3.60 -28.14 2.64
C ASP A 38 -2.12 -27.79 2.86
N GLY A 39 -1.85 -26.49 3.00
CA GLY A 39 -0.52 -25.92 3.05
C GLY A 39 0.04 -25.84 4.47
N LEU A 40 1.35 -25.77 4.53
CA LEU A 40 2.16 -25.50 5.69
C LEU A 40 3.07 -24.31 5.38
N LEU A 41 2.92 -23.22 6.14
CA LEU A 41 3.88 -22.14 6.20
C LEU A 41 4.65 -22.26 7.54
N VAL A 42 5.97 -22.22 7.48
CA VAL A 42 6.81 -22.18 8.70
C VAL A 42 7.57 -20.87 8.73
N THR A 43 7.55 -20.21 9.88
CA THR A 43 8.32 -18.99 10.12
C THR A 43 9.32 -19.22 11.24
N ARG A 44 10.48 -18.55 11.15
CA ARG A 44 11.46 -18.46 12.21
C ARG A 44 11.94 -17.01 12.31
N ASN A 45 11.88 -16.48 13.51
CA ASN A 45 12.10 -15.05 13.74
C ASN A 45 11.10 -14.21 12.90
N ASP A 46 11.60 -13.28 12.10
CA ASP A 46 10.86 -12.38 11.22
C ASP A 46 10.72 -12.88 9.77
N LYS A 47 11.17 -14.12 9.48
CA LYS A 47 11.29 -14.65 8.13
C LYS A 47 10.48 -15.91 7.90
N ILE A 48 10.09 -16.12 6.65
CA ILE A 48 9.57 -17.38 6.18
C ILE A 48 10.75 -18.35 6.04
N GLU A 49 10.64 -19.52 6.68
CA GLU A 49 11.61 -20.60 6.61
C GLU A 49 11.22 -21.64 5.56
N PHE A 50 9.93 -21.96 5.48
CA PHE A 50 9.43 -23.01 4.60
C PHE A 50 7.98 -22.75 4.16
N ILE A 51 7.65 -23.23 2.96
CA ILE A 51 6.29 -23.33 2.42
C ILE A 51 6.15 -24.64 1.64
N GLY A 52 5.04 -25.36 1.83
CA GLY A 52 4.77 -26.63 1.12
C GLY A 52 3.51 -27.32 1.61
N GLU A 53 3.29 -28.57 1.23
CA GLU A 53 2.16 -29.38 1.68
C GLU A 53 2.30 -29.79 3.15
N TYR A 54 1.24 -29.63 3.95
CA TYR A 54 1.22 -29.92 5.38
C TYR A 54 1.62 -31.37 5.70
N LYS A 55 0.94 -32.33 5.08
CA LYS A 55 1.13 -33.76 5.37
C LYS A 55 2.55 -34.24 5.13
N ASN A 56 3.23 -33.68 4.16
CA ASN A 56 4.55 -34.13 3.74
C ASN A 56 5.68 -33.55 4.61
N HIS A 57 5.45 -32.43 5.32
CA HIS A 57 6.53 -31.64 5.91
C HIS A 57 6.37 -31.35 7.40
N ILE A 58 5.17 -31.46 8.01
CA ILE A 58 4.95 -31.09 9.42
C ILE A 58 5.87 -31.86 10.38
N ASN A 59 6.16 -33.12 10.09
CA ASN A 59 7.05 -33.96 10.90
C ASN A 59 8.52 -33.49 10.91
N GLN A 60 8.90 -32.59 10.01
CA GLN A 60 10.25 -31.97 9.98
C GLN A 60 10.38 -30.83 11.00
N TYR A 61 9.26 -30.38 11.58
CA TYR A 61 9.16 -29.26 12.52
C TYR A 61 8.48 -29.67 13.83
N PRO A 62 8.95 -30.71 14.53
CA PRO A 62 8.28 -31.27 15.71
C PRO A 62 8.24 -30.28 16.91
N GLU A 63 9.15 -29.30 16.91
CA GLU A 63 9.22 -28.25 17.95
C GLU A 63 8.42 -26.99 17.60
N ALA A 64 7.89 -26.90 16.37
CA ALA A 64 7.15 -25.71 15.96
C ALA A 64 5.78 -25.64 16.63
N LYS A 65 5.43 -24.48 17.15
CA LYS A 65 4.07 -24.22 17.61
C LYS A 65 3.14 -24.16 16.39
N LEU A 66 2.20 -25.12 16.31
CA LEU A 66 1.23 -25.18 15.22
C LEU A 66 0.02 -24.28 15.49
N TYR A 67 -0.30 -23.43 14.52
CA TYR A 67 -1.54 -22.68 14.42
C TYR A 67 -2.37 -23.30 13.28
N ASP A 68 -3.47 -23.96 13.63
CA ASP A 68 -4.35 -24.64 12.67
C ASP A 68 -5.45 -23.69 12.17
N TYR A 69 -5.31 -23.26 10.93
CA TYR A 69 -6.26 -22.47 10.16
C TYR A 69 -6.87 -23.29 9.01
N SER A 70 -7.09 -24.59 9.21
CA SER A 70 -7.72 -25.46 8.21
C SER A 70 -9.06 -24.88 7.76
N GLY A 71 -9.30 -24.85 6.44
CA GLY A 71 -10.48 -24.23 5.83
C GLY A 71 -10.38 -22.70 5.66
N LYS A 72 -9.25 -22.11 6.05
CA LYS A 72 -8.96 -20.68 5.86
C LYS A 72 -7.91 -20.49 4.76
N LEU A 73 -7.84 -19.26 4.23
CA LEU A 73 -6.94 -18.88 3.16
C LEU A 73 -5.81 -18.00 3.70
N LEU A 74 -4.57 -18.43 3.48
CA LEU A 74 -3.36 -17.68 3.79
C LEU A 74 -2.82 -17.03 2.52
N LEU A 75 -2.67 -15.71 2.54
CA LEU A 75 -2.10 -14.89 1.48
C LEU A 75 -0.89 -14.12 1.98
N PRO A 76 0.02 -13.64 1.09
CA PRO A 76 0.97 -12.60 1.45
C PRO A 76 0.23 -11.38 2.01
N GLY A 77 0.84 -10.68 2.97
CA GLY A 77 0.28 -9.44 3.48
C GLY A 77 0.11 -8.41 2.37
N PHE A 78 -0.99 -7.67 2.42
CA PHE A 78 -1.32 -6.70 1.37
C PHE A 78 -0.39 -5.49 1.43
N ILE A 79 -0.11 -4.94 0.25
CA ILE A 79 0.69 -3.74 0.04
C ILE A 79 -0.24 -2.66 -0.52
N ASP A 80 -0.41 -1.58 0.23
CA ASP A 80 -1.16 -0.39 -0.19
C ASP A 80 -0.18 0.68 -0.66
N SER A 81 -0.20 0.99 -1.95
CA SER A 81 0.84 1.81 -2.58
C SER A 81 0.57 3.32 -2.57
N HIS A 82 -0.57 3.77 -2.02
CA HIS A 82 -0.94 5.18 -1.95
C HIS A 82 -2.09 5.40 -0.97
N LEU A 83 -1.82 6.10 0.13
CA LEU A 83 -2.84 6.49 1.10
C LEU A 83 -2.38 7.64 1.98
N HIS A 84 -3.33 8.35 2.59
CA HIS A 84 -3.12 9.57 3.35
C HIS A 84 -3.43 9.39 4.84
N PHE A 85 -2.41 9.27 5.66
CA PHE A 85 -2.54 9.15 7.11
C PHE A 85 -3.39 10.28 7.74
N PRO A 86 -3.21 11.57 7.38
CA PRO A 86 -3.98 12.65 7.99
C PRO A 86 -5.46 12.64 7.66
N GLN A 87 -5.87 11.92 6.61
CA GLN A 87 -7.26 11.91 6.17
C GLN A 87 -8.10 10.78 6.80
N THR A 88 -7.55 10.07 7.78
CA THR A 88 -8.20 8.95 8.46
C THR A 88 -9.55 9.33 9.07
N GLU A 89 -9.66 10.49 9.74
CA GLU A 89 -10.92 10.88 10.41
C GLU A 89 -12.00 11.40 9.45
N MET A 90 -11.62 11.77 8.24
CA MET A 90 -12.56 12.33 7.25
C MET A 90 -12.92 11.34 6.13
N ILE A 91 -12.50 10.09 6.25
CA ILE A 91 -12.88 9.05 5.30
C ILE A 91 -14.40 9.03 5.06
N ALA A 92 -14.83 8.92 3.79
CA ALA A 92 -16.22 8.97 3.39
C ALA A 92 -16.94 10.32 3.65
N SER A 93 -16.21 11.43 3.78
CA SER A 93 -16.81 12.77 3.71
C SER A 93 -17.46 12.96 2.34
N PHE A 94 -18.57 13.72 2.26
CA PHE A 94 -19.35 13.84 1.04
C PHE A 94 -18.48 14.25 -0.16
N GLY A 95 -18.52 13.42 -1.22
CA GLY A 95 -17.70 13.61 -2.41
C GLY A 95 -18.16 14.79 -3.26
N GLU A 96 -17.23 15.70 -3.51
CA GLU A 96 -17.31 16.79 -4.46
C GLU A 96 -16.17 16.64 -5.47
N GLN A 97 -15.99 17.61 -6.37
CA GLN A 97 -14.80 17.62 -7.23
C GLN A 97 -13.53 17.81 -6.40
N LEU A 98 -12.42 17.21 -6.84
CA LEU A 98 -11.15 17.12 -6.10
C LEU A 98 -10.74 18.42 -5.40
N LEU A 99 -10.72 19.56 -6.11
CA LEU A 99 -10.20 20.83 -5.57
C LEU A 99 -11.07 21.41 -4.47
N ASP A 100 -12.40 21.29 -4.60
CA ASP A 100 -13.38 21.74 -3.60
C ASP A 100 -13.29 20.83 -2.37
N TRP A 101 -13.22 19.51 -2.58
CA TRP A 101 -13.08 18.52 -1.52
C TRP A 101 -11.79 18.71 -0.69
N LEU A 102 -10.68 19.07 -1.34
CA LEU A 102 -9.44 19.42 -0.64
C LEU A 102 -9.63 20.62 0.30
N THR A 103 -10.33 21.65 -0.17
CA THR A 103 -10.54 22.91 0.58
C THR A 103 -11.50 22.71 1.75
N ASP A 104 -12.61 22.00 1.53
CA ASP A 104 -13.70 21.92 2.50
C ASP A 104 -13.47 20.86 3.57
N TYR A 105 -12.80 19.76 3.26
CA TYR A 105 -12.61 18.66 4.18
C TYR A 105 -11.15 18.41 4.53
N THR A 106 -10.26 18.31 3.55
CA THR A 106 -8.91 17.82 3.74
C THR A 106 -8.05 18.80 4.54
N PHE A 107 -7.92 20.03 4.07
CA PHE A 107 -7.05 21.03 4.71
C PHE A 107 -7.44 21.32 6.17
N PRO A 108 -8.73 21.49 6.53
CA PRO A 108 -9.12 21.70 7.93
C PRO A 108 -8.71 20.54 8.86
N VAL A 109 -8.76 19.30 8.37
CA VAL A 109 -8.37 18.13 9.16
C VAL A 109 -6.84 18.04 9.28
N GLU A 110 -6.12 18.23 8.18
CA GLU A 110 -4.65 18.15 8.19
C GLU A 110 -3.99 19.19 9.11
N ARG A 111 -4.63 20.34 9.36
CA ARG A 111 -4.18 21.34 10.33
C ARG A 111 -4.00 20.78 11.74
N LYS A 112 -4.84 19.83 12.16
CA LYS A 112 -4.79 19.25 13.51
C LYS A 112 -3.47 18.52 13.80
N PHE A 113 -2.78 18.08 12.75
CA PHE A 113 -1.50 17.37 12.84
C PHE A 113 -0.31 18.24 13.23
N ALA A 114 -0.51 19.54 13.40
CA ALA A 114 0.42 20.42 14.10
C ALA A 114 0.60 20.03 15.58
N ASP A 115 -0.43 19.39 16.18
CA ASP A 115 -0.36 18.85 17.54
C ASP A 115 0.25 17.42 17.51
N PRO A 116 1.43 17.19 18.14
CA PRO A 116 2.07 15.88 18.18
C PRO A 116 1.25 14.82 18.92
N GLN A 117 0.43 15.21 19.91
CA GLN A 117 -0.40 14.26 20.64
C GLN A 117 -1.56 13.76 19.77
N TYR A 118 -2.18 14.68 19.02
CA TYR A 118 -3.19 14.33 18.03
C TYR A 118 -2.62 13.43 16.93
N ALA A 119 -1.47 13.80 16.37
CA ALA A 119 -0.79 12.99 15.35
C ALA A 119 -0.49 11.57 15.85
N SER A 120 0.04 11.43 17.08
CA SER A 120 0.30 10.11 17.69
C SER A 120 -0.98 9.31 17.94
N HIS A 121 -2.08 9.98 18.34
CA HIS A 121 -3.36 9.31 18.53
C HIS A 121 -3.91 8.74 17.21
N ILE A 122 -3.92 9.55 16.16
CA ILE A 122 -4.40 9.11 14.83
C ILE A 122 -3.46 8.06 14.23
N ALA A 123 -2.13 8.15 14.42
CA ALA A 123 -1.19 7.13 13.95
C ALA A 123 -1.52 5.72 14.48
N LYS A 124 -1.87 5.61 15.75
CA LYS A 124 -2.31 4.34 16.36
C LYS A 124 -3.59 3.79 15.72
N ILE A 125 -4.55 4.67 15.45
CA ILE A 125 -5.80 4.27 14.78
C ILE A 125 -5.50 3.82 13.36
N PHE A 126 -4.73 4.60 12.62
CA PHE A 126 -4.39 4.36 11.23
C PHE A 126 -3.67 3.02 11.04
N VAL A 127 -2.57 2.78 11.76
CA VAL A 127 -1.80 1.53 11.67
C VAL A 127 -2.66 0.33 12.09
N ARG A 128 -3.47 0.48 13.15
CA ARG A 128 -4.41 -0.57 13.54
C ARG A 128 -5.46 -0.87 12.47
N GLN A 129 -5.95 0.14 11.73
CA GLN A 129 -6.87 -0.08 10.61
C GLN A 129 -6.17 -0.78 9.44
N LEU A 130 -4.94 -0.45 9.12
CA LEU A 130 -4.16 -1.18 8.11
C LEU A 130 -4.07 -2.67 8.48
N HIS A 131 -3.65 -2.97 9.70
CA HIS A 131 -3.52 -4.35 10.18
C HIS A 131 -4.87 -5.10 10.21
N ARG A 132 -5.95 -4.43 10.62
CA ARG A 132 -7.31 -4.99 10.63
C ARG A 132 -7.79 -5.38 9.23
N HIS A 133 -7.28 -4.74 8.20
CA HIS A 133 -7.63 -5.02 6.80
C HIS A 133 -6.59 -5.87 6.06
N GLY A 134 -5.61 -6.45 6.76
CA GLY A 134 -4.60 -7.33 6.17
C GLY A 134 -3.42 -6.61 5.51
N THR A 135 -3.34 -5.29 5.61
CA THR A 135 -2.25 -4.50 5.03
C THR A 135 -1.03 -4.53 5.95
N THR A 136 0.08 -5.03 5.44
CA THR A 136 1.37 -5.15 6.15
C THR A 136 2.42 -4.17 5.68
N THR A 137 2.19 -3.55 4.53
CA THR A 137 3.06 -2.54 3.93
C THR A 137 2.23 -1.40 3.37
N GLY A 138 2.60 -0.14 3.66
CA GLY A 138 1.93 1.05 3.12
C GLY A 138 2.92 2.07 2.60
N MET A 139 2.55 2.78 1.50
CA MET A 139 3.25 3.96 1.01
C MET A 139 2.39 5.20 1.29
N VAL A 140 2.78 5.99 2.30
CA VAL A 140 1.87 6.86 3.04
C VAL A 140 2.29 8.32 2.97
N TYR A 141 1.35 9.18 2.57
CA TYR A 141 1.46 10.62 2.72
C TYR A 141 1.16 11.01 4.18
N SER A 142 2.07 11.76 4.80
CA SER A 142 1.82 12.40 6.07
C SER A 142 1.30 13.83 5.87
N SER A 143 1.29 14.67 6.90
CA SER A 143 0.99 16.08 6.82
C SER A 143 2.24 16.89 6.46
N VAL A 144 2.07 18.20 6.21
CA VAL A 144 3.18 19.16 6.09
C VAL A 144 3.99 19.26 7.38
N HIS A 145 3.38 18.93 8.50
CA HIS A 145 4.01 19.00 9.84
C HIS A 145 4.95 17.81 10.07
N LYS A 146 6.23 18.07 10.26
CA LYS A 146 7.29 17.08 10.50
C LYS A 146 6.97 16.09 11.62
N GLN A 147 6.41 16.58 12.74
CA GLN A 147 6.03 15.75 13.88
C GLN A 147 4.93 14.72 13.55
N ALA A 148 4.10 14.97 12.55
CA ALA A 148 3.11 14.01 12.09
C ALA A 148 3.77 12.80 11.41
N ALA A 149 4.72 13.05 10.52
CA ALA A 149 5.51 11.97 9.91
C ALA A 149 6.32 11.19 10.95
N ASP A 150 6.92 11.91 11.91
CA ASP A 150 7.66 11.31 13.03
C ASP A 150 6.77 10.37 13.88
N ALA A 151 5.57 10.80 14.23
CA ALA A 151 4.60 10.00 14.98
C ALA A 151 4.17 8.73 14.23
N LEU A 152 3.94 8.85 12.92
CA LEU A 152 3.58 7.73 12.06
C LEU A 152 4.72 6.69 11.98
N PHE A 153 5.96 7.13 11.79
CA PHE A 153 7.12 6.24 11.79
C PHE A 153 7.33 5.55 13.16
N GLN A 154 7.13 6.27 14.27
CA GLN A 154 7.21 5.68 15.61
C GLN A 154 6.21 4.56 15.80
N GLU A 155 4.96 4.77 15.38
CA GLU A 155 3.91 3.75 15.50
C GLU A 155 4.22 2.54 14.62
N ALA A 156 4.59 2.72 13.35
CA ALA A 156 4.96 1.63 12.46
C ALA A 156 6.18 0.83 12.99
N ALA A 157 7.18 1.53 13.55
CA ALA A 157 8.33 0.90 14.18
C ALA A 157 7.95 -0.01 15.35
N SER A 158 6.96 0.39 16.15
CA SER A 158 6.52 -0.39 17.32
C SER A 158 5.90 -1.75 16.93
N HIS A 159 5.43 -1.87 15.70
CA HIS A 159 4.89 -3.10 15.11
C HIS A 159 5.85 -3.80 14.14
N ASN A 160 7.09 -3.31 13.99
CA ASN A 160 8.04 -3.77 12.97
C ASN A 160 7.43 -3.79 11.56
N MET A 161 6.49 -2.88 11.28
CA MET A 161 5.81 -2.76 9.99
C MET A 161 6.76 -2.18 8.94
N LEU A 162 6.71 -2.70 7.70
CA LEU A 162 7.34 -2.04 6.58
C LEU A 162 6.46 -0.83 6.19
N LEU A 163 7.00 0.36 6.40
CA LEU A 163 6.31 1.60 6.05
C LEU A 163 7.23 2.48 5.20
N ILE A 164 6.70 2.92 4.07
CA ILE A 164 7.30 3.95 3.23
C ILE A 164 6.46 5.21 3.46
N ALA A 165 7.04 6.27 4.01
CA ALA A 165 6.28 7.48 4.30
C ALA A 165 7.14 8.74 4.13
N GLY A 166 6.50 9.88 3.99
CA GLY A 166 7.15 11.17 3.92
C GLY A 166 6.29 12.32 4.42
N LYS A 167 6.97 13.35 4.91
CA LYS A 167 6.35 14.64 5.17
C LYS A 167 5.88 15.23 3.84
N VAL A 168 4.62 15.64 3.75
CA VAL A 168 4.09 16.35 2.59
C VAL A 168 4.76 17.72 2.48
N CYS A 169 5.12 18.13 1.26
CA CYS A 169 5.70 19.44 0.95
C CYS A 169 4.71 20.25 0.12
N MET A 170 4.40 21.47 0.61
CA MET A 170 3.51 22.45 -0.03
C MET A 170 3.97 23.84 0.37
N ASP A 171 4.30 24.71 -0.61
CA ASP A 171 4.75 26.07 -0.36
C ASP A 171 3.91 27.14 -1.07
N ARG A 172 2.85 26.73 -1.78
CA ARG A 172 1.90 27.61 -2.43
C ARG A 172 0.52 26.97 -2.59
N ASN A 173 -0.48 27.76 -2.96
CA ASN A 173 -1.85 27.31 -3.33
C ASN A 173 -2.50 26.38 -2.28
N SER A 174 -2.14 26.54 -1.03
CA SER A 174 -2.73 25.91 0.13
C SER A 174 -2.87 26.97 1.24
N PRO A 175 -3.65 26.72 2.29
CA PRO A 175 -3.75 27.68 3.40
C PRO A 175 -2.38 27.92 4.05
N ASP A 176 -2.10 29.17 4.45
CA ASP A 176 -0.81 29.57 5.03
C ASP A 176 -0.35 28.67 6.22
N TRP A 177 -1.32 28.17 6.98
CA TRP A 177 -1.07 27.28 8.12
C TRP A 177 -0.80 25.82 7.72
N LEU A 178 -0.84 25.49 6.42
CA LEU A 178 -0.41 24.23 5.82
C LEU A 178 0.70 24.41 4.77
N GLN A 179 1.40 25.53 4.82
CA GLN A 179 2.55 25.74 3.95
C GLN A 179 3.86 25.55 4.69
N ASP A 180 4.84 25.04 4.00
CA ASP A 180 6.26 25.09 4.37
C ASP A 180 6.99 26.07 3.43
N THR A 181 8.30 26.07 3.46
CA THR A 181 9.14 26.80 2.51
C THR A 181 10.04 25.81 1.79
N PRO A 182 10.61 26.13 0.62
CA PRO A 182 11.57 25.24 -0.04
C PRO A 182 12.69 24.78 0.90
N GLN A 183 13.20 25.68 1.74
CA GLN A 183 14.27 25.40 2.70
C GLN A 183 13.80 24.47 3.83
N SER A 184 12.64 24.75 4.44
CA SER A 184 12.11 23.89 5.52
C SER A 184 11.65 22.54 4.99
N ALA A 185 11.08 22.47 3.78
CA ALA A 185 10.74 21.22 3.12
C ALA A 185 11.96 20.31 2.95
N GLN A 186 13.07 20.86 2.44
CA GLN A 186 14.33 20.13 2.26
C GLN A 186 14.94 19.73 3.60
N GLN A 187 15.07 20.68 4.56
CA GLN A 187 15.69 20.44 5.86
C GLN A 187 14.93 19.39 6.66
N ASP A 188 13.62 19.57 6.84
CA ASP A 188 12.78 18.65 7.64
C ASP A 188 12.75 17.25 7.02
N SER A 189 12.70 17.17 5.68
CA SER A 189 12.79 15.88 4.98
C SER A 189 14.15 15.22 5.19
N ALA A 190 15.26 15.97 5.09
CA ALA A 190 16.60 15.45 5.35
C ALA A 190 16.76 14.92 6.78
N GLU A 191 16.24 15.64 7.79
CA GLU A 191 16.25 15.19 9.18
C GLU A 191 15.44 13.93 9.40
N LEU A 192 14.24 13.79 8.76
CA LEU A 192 13.43 12.59 8.81
C LEU A 192 14.08 11.40 8.08
N ILE A 193 14.75 11.65 6.94
CA ILE A 193 15.54 10.63 6.23
C ILE A 193 16.62 10.09 7.15
N GLN A 194 17.44 10.96 7.75
CA GLN A 194 18.52 10.55 8.65
C GLN A 194 18.02 9.78 9.87
N LYS A 195 16.83 10.14 10.38
CA LYS A 195 16.23 9.51 11.55
C LYS A 195 15.61 8.15 11.23
N TRP A 196 14.91 8.02 10.11
CA TRP A 196 14.00 6.90 9.87
C TRP A 196 14.34 6.03 8.66
N HIS A 197 14.95 6.59 7.59
CA HIS A 197 15.21 5.81 6.39
C HIS A 197 16.20 4.67 6.69
N ASN A 198 15.82 3.45 6.28
CA ASN A 198 16.58 2.22 6.56
C ASN A 198 16.77 1.91 8.07
N LYS A 199 15.91 2.45 8.96
CA LYS A 199 15.86 2.02 10.36
C LYS A 199 14.85 0.88 10.50
N GLY A 200 15.35 -0.33 10.77
CA GLY A 200 14.51 -1.52 10.69
C GLY A 200 13.93 -1.67 9.29
N ARG A 201 12.61 -1.70 9.21
CA ARG A 201 11.87 -1.86 7.94
C ARG A 201 11.30 -0.53 7.39
N LEU A 202 11.67 0.61 7.99
CA LEU A 202 11.14 1.91 7.60
C LEU A 202 11.90 2.51 6.42
N LYS A 203 11.18 3.15 5.51
CA LYS A 203 11.70 3.83 4.33
C LYS A 203 11.10 5.22 4.24
N TYR A 204 11.87 6.19 3.79
CA TYR A 204 11.39 7.54 3.55
C TYR A 204 11.01 7.72 2.08
N ALA A 205 9.97 8.54 1.83
CA ALA A 205 9.60 9.03 0.51
C ALA A 205 9.61 10.56 0.49
N ILE A 206 10.33 11.16 -0.46
CA ILE A 206 10.22 12.59 -0.76
C ILE A 206 8.83 12.81 -1.34
N THR A 207 8.05 13.74 -0.72
CA THR A 207 6.61 13.80 -0.95
C THR A 207 6.14 15.23 -1.29
N PRO A 208 6.43 15.77 -2.49
CA PRO A 208 5.65 16.91 -2.98
C PRO A 208 4.19 16.45 -3.11
N ARG A 209 3.24 17.20 -2.54
CA ARG A 209 1.85 16.74 -2.58
C ARG A 209 1.39 16.54 -4.02
N PHE A 210 1.47 17.60 -4.82
CA PHE A 210 1.25 17.61 -6.27
C PHE A 210 1.76 18.94 -6.85
N ALA A 211 2.00 19.01 -8.15
CA ALA A 211 2.64 20.17 -8.76
C ALA A 211 1.96 21.52 -8.46
N PRO A 212 0.63 21.64 -8.39
CA PRO A 212 -0.01 22.92 -8.07
C PRO A 212 0.39 23.52 -6.73
N THR A 213 0.71 22.69 -5.72
CA THR A 213 1.08 23.18 -4.38
C THR A 213 2.59 23.29 -4.16
N SER A 214 3.40 23.07 -5.19
CA SER A 214 4.86 23.23 -5.10
C SER A 214 5.36 24.29 -6.08
N SER A 215 6.18 25.24 -5.60
CA SER A 215 6.88 26.18 -6.45
C SER A 215 8.02 25.52 -7.22
N HIS A 216 8.57 26.25 -8.22
CA HIS A 216 9.81 25.84 -8.90
C HIS A 216 10.96 25.64 -7.91
N GLU A 217 11.07 26.52 -6.94
CA GLU A 217 12.10 26.51 -5.89
C GLU A 217 11.94 25.30 -4.98
N GLN A 218 10.70 24.94 -4.60
CA GLN A 218 10.46 23.76 -3.77
C GLN A 218 10.75 22.47 -4.56
N LEU A 219 10.27 22.34 -5.81
CA LEU A 219 10.57 21.16 -6.63
C LEU A 219 12.07 21.01 -6.89
N HIS A 220 12.81 22.14 -7.08
CA HIS A 220 14.26 22.13 -7.22
C HIS A 220 14.94 21.60 -5.95
N ALA A 221 14.58 22.13 -4.77
CA ALA A 221 15.12 21.70 -3.49
C ALA A 221 14.86 20.22 -3.19
N LEU A 222 13.66 19.72 -3.55
CA LEU A 222 13.32 18.30 -3.42
C LEU A 222 14.08 17.43 -4.43
N GLY A 223 14.35 17.93 -5.64
CA GLY A 223 15.20 17.28 -6.63
C GLY A 223 16.65 17.13 -6.17
N GLU A 224 17.23 18.18 -5.58
CA GLU A 224 18.55 18.12 -4.94
C GLU A 224 18.59 17.10 -3.80
N LEU A 225 17.54 17.08 -2.97
CA LEU A 225 17.41 16.09 -1.89
C LEU A 225 17.37 14.67 -2.45
N ALA A 226 16.63 14.45 -3.56
CA ALA A 226 16.55 13.16 -4.23
C ALA A 226 17.90 12.71 -4.83
N GLN A 227 18.74 13.63 -5.26
CA GLN A 227 20.10 13.34 -5.71
C GLN A 227 21.03 13.00 -4.54
N GLN A 228 20.89 13.71 -3.41
CA GLN A 228 21.66 13.46 -2.21
C GLN A 228 21.36 12.09 -1.57
N TYR A 229 20.09 11.64 -1.67
CA TYR A 229 19.63 10.37 -1.12
C TYR A 229 19.02 9.50 -2.24
N PRO A 230 19.86 8.82 -3.04
CA PRO A 230 19.41 8.12 -4.26
C PRO A 230 18.55 6.88 -3.99
N ASP A 231 18.54 6.35 -2.78
CA ASP A 231 17.79 5.16 -2.36
C ASP A 231 16.45 5.49 -1.65
N VAL A 232 16.14 6.79 -1.44
CA VAL A 232 14.80 7.16 -0.94
C VAL A 232 13.76 7.06 -2.05
N PHE A 233 12.53 6.77 -1.65
CA PHE A 233 11.39 6.77 -2.55
C PHE A 233 10.93 8.20 -2.88
N ILE A 234 10.11 8.32 -3.89
CA ILE A 234 9.39 9.54 -4.25
C ILE A 234 7.93 9.20 -4.39
N GLN A 235 7.03 10.03 -3.89
CA GLN A 235 5.60 9.89 -4.10
C GLN A 235 4.95 11.25 -4.34
N THR A 236 4.02 11.29 -5.31
CA THR A 236 3.25 12.48 -5.64
C THR A 236 2.00 12.10 -6.45
N HIS A 237 1.07 13.03 -6.64
CA HIS A 237 -0.11 12.83 -7.48
C HIS A 237 0.19 13.26 -8.91
N LEU A 238 -0.48 12.62 -9.87
CA LEU A 238 -0.25 12.87 -11.30
C LEU A 238 -1.53 12.67 -12.09
N SER A 239 -1.95 13.71 -12.81
CA SER A 239 -2.98 13.68 -13.87
C SER A 239 -4.27 12.97 -13.43
N GLU A 240 -4.76 13.31 -12.23
CA GLU A 240 -5.97 12.75 -11.66
C GLU A 240 -7.23 13.37 -12.25
N ASN A 241 -7.25 14.70 -12.43
CA ASN A 241 -8.42 15.46 -12.83
C ASN A 241 -8.10 16.45 -13.95
N HIS A 242 -9.05 16.66 -14.88
CA HIS A 242 -8.83 17.60 -16.00
C HIS A 242 -8.62 19.05 -15.56
N ASN A 243 -9.31 19.50 -14.49
CA ASN A 243 -9.12 20.86 -13.96
C ASN A 243 -7.73 20.99 -13.33
N GLU A 244 -7.26 19.97 -12.64
CA GLU A 244 -5.90 19.89 -12.10
C GLU A 244 -4.86 19.99 -13.21
N ILE A 245 -5.00 19.21 -14.29
CA ILE A 245 -4.07 19.24 -15.44
C ILE A 245 -4.04 20.64 -16.10
N ALA A 246 -5.20 21.24 -16.29
CA ALA A 246 -5.29 22.61 -16.84
C ALA A 246 -4.57 23.62 -15.93
N TRP A 247 -4.75 23.50 -14.62
CA TRP A 247 -4.09 24.35 -13.65
C TRP A 247 -2.57 24.15 -13.63
N VAL A 248 -2.08 22.91 -13.73
CA VAL A 248 -0.63 22.65 -13.87
C VAL A 248 -0.07 23.30 -15.12
N LYS A 249 -0.79 23.25 -16.24
CA LYS A 249 -0.36 23.89 -17.50
C LYS A 249 -0.27 25.42 -17.38
N GLU A 250 -1.14 26.05 -16.59
CA GLU A 250 -1.10 27.49 -16.30
C GLU A 250 0.10 27.84 -15.40
N LEU A 251 0.39 27.00 -14.40
CA LEU A 251 1.44 27.23 -13.42
C LEU A 251 2.86 26.92 -13.96
N PHE A 252 2.96 26.03 -14.95
CA PHE A 252 4.22 25.58 -15.55
C PHE A 252 4.13 25.61 -17.09
N PRO A 253 3.90 26.78 -17.70
CA PRO A 253 3.67 26.90 -19.15
C PRO A 253 4.88 26.49 -20.02
N GLU A 254 6.08 26.44 -19.44
CA GLU A 254 7.31 26.04 -20.12
C GLU A 254 7.51 24.51 -20.12
N ARG A 255 6.66 23.74 -19.40
CA ARG A 255 6.73 22.27 -19.37
C ARG A 255 5.85 21.66 -20.45
N LYS A 256 6.26 20.48 -20.95
CA LYS A 256 5.56 19.78 -22.05
C LYS A 256 4.21 19.25 -21.61
N ASN A 257 4.15 18.65 -20.41
CA ASN A 257 3.00 18.03 -19.81
C ASN A 257 3.17 17.96 -18.28
N TYR A 258 2.24 17.33 -17.58
CA TYR A 258 2.26 17.27 -16.12
C TYR A 258 3.48 16.49 -15.60
N LEU A 259 3.78 15.29 -16.15
CA LEU A 259 4.91 14.48 -15.71
C LEU A 259 6.25 15.20 -15.95
N ASP A 260 6.37 15.99 -17.05
CA ASP A 260 7.56 16.78 -17.36
C ASP A 260 7.88 17.84 -16.28
N VAL A 261 6.89 18.27 -15.49
CA VAL A 261 7.14 19.12 -14.33
C VAL A 261 8.04 18.41 -13.32
N TYR A 262 7.72 17.17 -12.97
CA TYR A 262 8.52 16.39 -12.03
C TYR A 262 9.84 15.90 -12.64
N ASP A 263 9.82 15.49 -13.89
CA ASP A 263 11.00 14.99 -14.61
C ASP A 263 12.11 16.04 -14.72
N HIS A 264 11.73 17.30 -14.95
CA HIS A 264 12.66 18.41 -15.01
C HIS A 264 13.51 18.57 -13.73
N TYR A 265 12.95 18.24 -12.57
CA TYR A 265 13.64 18.29 -11.29
C TYR A 265 14.24 16.95 -10.85
N GLY A 266 14.24 15.93 -11.72
CA GLY A 266 14.81 14.62 -11.42
C GLY A 266 14.00 13.77 -10.46
N LEU A 267 12.69 14.04 -10.37
CA LEU A 267 11.78 13.31 -9.49
C LEU A 267 11.08 12.12 -10.18
N VAL A 268 11.35 11.89 -11.48
CA VAL A 268 10.82 10.73 -12.23
C VAL A 268 11.92 9.71 -12.40
N ARG A 269 11.88 8.64 -11.61
CA ARG A 269 12.90 7.59 -11.58
C ARG A 269 12.34 6.29 -11.01
N LYS A 270 13.10 5.20 -11.09
CA LYS A 270 12.78 3.97 -10.36
C LYS A 270 12.64 4.27 -8.85
N GLY A 271 11.59 3.75 -8.21
CA GLY A 271 11.25 4.07 -6.83
C GLY A 271 10.40 5.35 -6.67
N ALA A 272 10.02 6.01 -7.77
CA ALA A 272 8.98 7.03 -7.77
C ALA A 272 7.61 6.37 -8.03
N VAL A 273 6.61 6.75 -7.23
CA VAL A 273 5.23 6.28 -7.33
C VAL A 273 4.30 7.47 -7.52
N PHE A 274 3.53 7.43 -8.60
CA PHE A 274 2.61 8.48 -8.99
C PHE A 274 1.17 8.04 -8.73
N GLY A 275 0.44 8.74 -7.86
CA GLY A 275 -0.97 8.47 -7.61
C GLY A 275 -1.82 8.77 -8.83
N HIS A 276 -2.82 7.93 -9.08
CA HIS A 276 -3.87 8.02 -10.11
C HIS A 276 -3.40 7.81 -11.55
N GLY A 277 -2.73 8.78 -12.19
CA GLY A 277 -2.27 8.66 -13.57
C GLY A 277 -3.38 8.39 -14.60
N ILE A 278 -4.59 8.97 -14.40
CA ILE A 278 -5.79 8.64 -15.18
C ILE A 278 -5.70 9.20 -16.61
N HIS A 279 -5.26 10.45 -16.74
CA HIS A 279 -5.34 11.23 -17.97
C HIS A 279 -3.95 11.48 -18.59
N LEU A 280 -3.12 10.42 -18.68
CA LEU A 280 -1.77 10.52 -19.21
C LEU A 280 -1.74 10.61 -20.74
N GLU A 281 -0.86 11.46 -21.27
CA GLU A 281 -0.50 11.52 -22.68
C GLU A 281 0.46 10.38 -23.07
N GLN A 282 0.60 10.11 -24.37
CA GLN A 282 1.48 9.03 -24.85
C GLN A 282 2.95 9.24 -24.47
N SER A 283 3.42 10.47 -24.45
CA SER A 283 4.79 10.82 -24.05
C SER A 283 5.05 10.58 -22.56
N GLU A 284 4.02 10.74 -21.70
CA GLU A 284 4.11 10.46 -20.26
C GLU A 284 4.19 8.95 -20.00
N TRP A 285 3.37 8.15 -20.70
CA TRP A 285 3.46 6.68 -20.65
C TRP A 285 4.84 6.19 -21.04
N GLN A 286 5.39 6.70 -22.15
CA GLN A 286 6.74 6.35 -22.59
C GLN A 286 7.79 6.72 -21.53
N ARG A 287 7.68 7.91 -20.93
CA ARG A 287 8.65 8.35 -19.92
C ARG A 287 8.58 7.53 -18.64
N LEU A 288 7.39 7.15 -18.17
CA LEU A 288 7.21 6.24 -17.04
C LEU A 288 7.85 4.86 -17.31
N GLN A 289 7.66 4.32 -18.50
CA GLN A 289 8.28 3.06 -18.93
C GLN A 289 9.81 3.15 -18.93
N GLU A 290 10.39 4.20 -19.55
CA GLU A 290 11.84 4.41 -19.64
C GLU A 290 12.49 4.51 -18.26
N THR A 291 11.82 5.15 -17.30
CA THR A 291 12.34 5.39 -15.94
C THR A 291 12.01 4.29 -14.95
N GLN A 292 11.15 3.35 -15.33
CA GLN A 292 10.60 2.32 -14.45
C GLN A 292 9.95 2.92 -13.19
N ALA A 293 9.35 4.10 -13.34
CA ALA A 293 8.50 4.69 -12.32
C ALA A 293 7.14 4.00 -12.31
N SER A 294 6.49 3.94 -11.15
CA SER A 294 5.26 3.18 -10.96
C SER A 294 4.03 4.08 -10.83
N ILE A 295 2.86 3.54 -11.16
CA ILE A 295 1.56 4.18 -10.91
C ILE A 295 0.85 3.45 -9.77
N ALA A 296 0.30 4.22 -8.83
CA ALA A 296 -0.65 3.75 -7.85
C ALA A 296 -2.08 3.93 -8.40
N PHE A 297 -2.72 2.83 -8.76
CA PHE A 297 -4.09 2.80 -9.23
C PHE A 297 -5.05 2.86 -8.03
N CYS A 298 -5.83 3.95 -7.90
CA CYS A 298 -6.70 4.29 -6.79
C CYS A 298 -8.19 4.17 -7.19
N PRO A 299 -8.73 2.97 -7.44
CA PRO A 299 -10.03 2.80 -8.06
C PRO A 299 -11.18 3.39 -7.26
N THR A 300 -11.17 3.22 -5.93
CA THR A 300 -12.23 3.74 -5.05
C THR A 300 -12.30 5.26 -5.05
N SER A 301 -11.15 5.92 -4.97
CA SER A 301 -11.04 7.38 -5.00
C SER A 301 -11.42 7.94 -6.37
N ASN A 302 -10.89 7.35 -7.45
CA ASN A 302 -11.18 7.79 -8.82
C ASN A 302 -12.68 7.80 -9.11
N LEU A 303 -13.43 6.82 -8.59
CA LEU A 303 -14.87 6.74 -8.71
C LEU A 303 -15.59 7.72 -7.77
N PHE A 304 -15.15 7.80 -6.52
CA PHE A 304 -15.79 8.60 -5.47
C PHE A 304 -15.72 10.10 -5.77
N LEU A 305 -14.57 10.60 -6.22
CA LEU A 305 -14.34 12.00 -6.60
C LEU A 305 -14.71 12.30 -8.06
N GLY A 306 -15.12 11.27 -8.83
CA GLY A 306 -15.47 11.44 -10.24
C GLY A 306 -14.29 11.82 -11.13
N SER A 307 -13.06 11.45 -10.74
CA SER A 307 -11.81 11.81 -11.44
C SER A 307 -11.69 11.11 -12.80
N GLY A 308 -12.23 9.89 -12.94
CA GLY A 308 -12.25 9.16 -14.20
C GLY A 308 -11.94 7.67 -14.05
N LEU A 309 -11.77 6.99 -15.19
CA LEU A 309 -11.51 5.56 -15.26
C LEU A 309 -10.07 5.30 -15.73
N PHE A 310 -9.22 4.80 -14.84
CA PHE A 310 -7.85 4.42 -15.15
C PHE A 310 -7.82 3.28 -16.19
N ASP A 311 -6.89 3.34 -17.11
CA ASP A 311 -6.73 2.34 -18.18
C ASP A 311 -5.60 1.35 -17.86
N LEU A 312 -5.93 0.33 -17.05
CA LEU A 312 -4.97 -0.70 -16.65
C LEU A 312 -4.38 -1.45 -17.85
N ALA A 313 -5.21 -1.78 -18.85
CA ALA A 313 -4.74 -2.51 -20.04
C ALA A 313 -3.75 -1.68 -20.86
N LYS A 314 -3.95 -0.35 -20.93
CA LYS A 314 -2.98 0.55 -21.57
C LYS A 314 -1.67 0.61 -20.79
N ALA A 315 -1.74 0.70 -19.46
CA ALA A 315 -0.54 0.70 -18.61
C ALA A 315 0.30 -0.56 -18.82
N GLU A 316 -0.35 -1.73 -18.87
CA GLU A 316 0.30 -3.01 -19.16
C GLU A 316 0.91 -3.05 -20.56
N GLN A 317 0.17 -2.59 -21.58
CA GLN A 317 0.68 -2.50 -22.96
C GLN A 317 1.92 -1.59 -23.06
N GLN A 318 1.99 -0.56 -22.22
CA GLN A 318 3.12 0.36 -22.16
C GLN A 318 4.22 -0.12 -21.18
N GLU A 319 4.07 -1.30 -20.58
CA GLU A 319 5.01 -1.89 -19.62
C GLU A 319 5.32 -0.96 -18.42
N VAL A 320 4.34 -0.16 -18.01
CA VAL A 320 4.44 0.70 -16.83
C VAL A 320 4.00 -0.10 -15.60
N PRO A 321 4.83 -0.19 -14.55
CA PRO A 321 4.46 -0.89 -13.33
C PRO A 321 3.24 -0.24 -12.67
N VAL A 322 2.21 -1.04 -12.35
CA VAL A 322 1.00 -0.59 -11.66
C VAL A 322 0.84 -1.35 -10.36
N MET A 323 0.42 -0.65 -9.33
CA MET A 323 0.10 -1.20 -8.01
C MET A 323 -1.30 -0.73 -7.61
N LEU A 324 -2.06 -1.56 -6.89
CA LEU A 324 -3.34 -1.13 -6.32
C LEU A 324 -3.11 -0.27 -5.07
N ALA A 325 -4.03 0.66 -4.86
CA ALA A 325 -4.00 1.59 -3.73
C ALA A 325 -5.41 1.96 -3.26
N THR A 326 -5.58 2.11 -1.95
CA THR A 326 -6.86 2.52 -1.37
C THR A 326 -7.12 4.01 -1.51
N ASP A 327 -6.06 4.81 -1.45
CA ASP A 327 -6.13 6.26 -1.37
C ASP A 327 -7.06 6.77 -0.23
N VAL A 328 -6.93 6.17 0.95
CA VAL A 328 -7.61 6.71 2.14
C VAL A 328 -7.12 8.14 2.38
N GLY A 329 -7.96 9.18 2.40
CA GLY A 329 -9.44 9.25 2.55
C GLY A 329 -10.20 9.75 1.31
N GLY A 330 -9.60 10.06 0.13
CA GLY A 330 -10.34 10.15 -1.12
C GLY A 330 -10.94 8.80 -1.48
N GLY A 331 -10.23 7.72 -1.22
CA GLY A 331 -10.79 6.37 -1.18
C GLY A 331 -11.61 6.11 0.09
N THR A 332 -12.65 5.30 -0.04
CA THR A 332 -13.71 5.15 0.97
C THR A 332 -13.52 3.95 1.91
N SER A 333 -12.38 3.25 1.85
CA SER A 333 -12.14 2.03 2.62
C SER A 333 -10.65 1.73 2.77
N PHE A 334 -10.25 1.16 3.92
CA PHE A 334 -8.93 0.56 4.13
C PHE A 334 -8.79 -0.84 3.50
N SER A 335 -9.86 -1.43 2.95
CA SER A 335 -9.85 -2.79 2.45
C SER A 335 -9.26 -2.89 1.04
N MET A 336 -8.11 -3.56 0.92
CA MET A 336 -7.49 -3.88 -0.37
C MET A 336 -8.35 -4.85 -1.19
N LEU A 337 -9.12 -5.74 -0.55
CA LEU A 337 -10.08 -6.62 -1.26
C LEU A 337 -11.19 -5.80 -1.91
N LYS A 338 -11.77 -4.83 -1.20
CA LYS A 338 -12.76 -3.91 -1.76
C LYS A 338 -12.16 -3.08 -2.90
N THR A 339 -10.93 -2.59 -2.71
CA THR A 339 -10.18 -1.86 -3.75
C THR A 339 -10.00 -2.70 -5.00
N MET A 340 -9.67 -3.98 -4.86
CA MET A 340 -9.58 -4.92 -5.98
C MET A 340 -10.93 -5.10 -6.69
N GLY A 341 -12.04 -5.16 -5.94
CA GLY A 341 -13.39 -5.23 -6.49
C GLY A 341 -13.77 -4.00 -7.31
N GLU A 342 -13.39 -2.80 -6.86
CA GLU A 342 -13.61 -1.56 -7.62
C GLU A 342 -12.71 -1.48 -8.86
N ALA A 343 -11.46 -1.94 -8.76
CA ALA A 343 -10.56 -2.05 -9.92
C ALA A 343 -11.16 -2.94 -11.02
N TYR A 344 -11.74 -4.10 -10.64
CA TYR A 344 -12.44 -4.97 -11.56
C TYR A 344 -13.59 -4.22 -12.28
N LYS A 345 -14.42 -3.47 -11.54
CA LYS A 345 -15.55 -2.72 -12.13
C LYS A 345 -15.08 -1.64 -13.11
N ILE A 346 -13.99 -0.92 -12.78
CA ILE A 346 -13.38 0.06 -13.68
C ILE A 346 -12.90 -0.62 -14.96
N CYS A 347 -12.22 -1.76 -14.86
CA CYS A 347 -11.78 -2.52 -16.04
C CYS A 347 -12.97 -2.93 -16.91
N GLN A 348 -14.09 -3.39 -16.32
CA GLN A 348 -15.31 -3.72 -17.05
C GLN A 348 -15.88 -2.49 -17.78
N LEU A 349 -15.94 -1.33 -17.14
CA LEU A 349 -16.40 -0.08 -17.75
C LEU A 349 -15.49 0.40 -18.90
N LYS A 350 -14.20 0.04 -18.87
CA LYS A 350 -13.21 0.30 -19.93
C LYS A 350 -13.26 -0.76 -21.05
N GLY A 351 -14.12 -1.79 -20.93
CA GLY A 351 -14.23 -2.87 -21.90
C GLY A 351 -13.13 -3.94 -21.77
N ASN A 352 -12.43 -3.99 -20.63
CA ASN A 352 -11.38 -4.93 -20.31
C ASN A 352 -11.82 -5.89 -19.18
N GLN A 353 -11.12 -7.01 -19.01
CA GLN A 353 -11.36 -7.92 -17.91
C GLN A 353 -10.12 -8.03 -17.03
N MET A 354 -10.29 -7.79 -15.74
CA MET A 354 -9.26 -8.05 -14.74
C MET A 354 -9.53 -9.40 -14.08
N ASP A 355 -8.63 -10.36 -14.30
CA ASP A 355 -8.68 -11.66 -13.60
C ASP A 355 -8.41 -11.43 -12.10
N PRO A 356 -9.09 -12.15 -11.18
CA PRO A 356 -8.87 -11.96 -9.74
C PRO A 356 -7.45 -12.26 -9.28
N MET A 357 -6.74 -13.18 -9.93
CA MET A 357 -5.31 -13.40 -9.62
C MET A 357 -4.45 -12.21 -10.01
N HIS A 358 -4.80 -11.51 -11.09
CA HIS A 358 -4.13 -10.27 -11.45
C HIS A 358 -4.38 -9.18 -10.39
N GLY A 359 -5.61 -9.02 -9.91
CA GLY A 359 -5.91 -8.08 -8.82
C GLY A 359 -5.11 -8.39 -7.55
N LEU A 360 -5.02 -9.67 -7.13
CA LEU A 360 -4.18 -10.08 -6.00
C LEU A 360 -2.70 -9.78 -6.25
N TYR A 361 -2.22 -10.04 -7.46
CA TYR A 361 -0.83 -9.75 -7.84
C TYR A 361 -0.49 -8.27 -7.69
N LEU A 362 -1.38 -7.35 -8.13
CA LEU A 362 -1.18 -5.90 -8.06
C LEU A 362 -1.17 -5.35 -6.63
N MET A 363 -1.61 -6.09 -5.62
CA MET A 363 -1.55 -5.71 -4.21
C MET A 363 -0.64 -6.61 -3.36
N THR A 364 0.17 -7.47 -4.01
CA THR A 364 1.15 -8.36 -3.35
C THR A 364 2.47 -8.34 -4.10
N GLN A 365 2.81 -9.40 -4.85
CA GLN A 365 4.09 -9.54 -5.55
C GLN A 365 4.31 -8.46 -6.63
N GLY A 366 3.29 -8.08 -7.38
CA GLY A 366 3.38 -7.01 -8.37
C GLY A 366 3.65 -5.64 -7.72
N ALA A 367 3.01 -5.37 -6.57
CA ALA A 367 3.28 -4.17 -5.79
C ALA A 367 4.72 -4.17 -5.23
N ALA A 368 5.18 -5.30 -4.72
CA ALA A 368 6.57 -5.43 -4.24
C ALA A 368 7.58 -5.17 -5.37
N LEU A 369 7.32 -5.68 -6.59
CA LEU A 369 8.13 -5.41 -7.78
C LEU A 369 8.14 -3.93 -8.15
N GLY A 370 6.97 -3.27 -8.17
CA GLY A 370 6.85 -1.84 -8.46
C GLY A 370 7.64 -0.97 -7.47
N LEU A 371 7.78 -1.44 -6.23
CA LEU A 371 8.59 -0.80 -5.19
C LEU A 371 10.06 -1.25 -5.19
N GLY A 372 10.45 -2.28 -5.96
CA GLY A 372 11.78 -2.88 -5.92
C GLY A 372 12.08 -3.63 -4.60
N LEU A 373 11.04 -4.18 -3.95
CA LEU A 373 11.10 -4.87 -2.66
C LEU A 373 10.73 -6.36 -2.75
N GLU A 374 10.64 -6.93 -3.96
CA GLU A 374 10.17 -8.28 -4.26
C GLU A 374 10.98 -9.40 -3.59
N ASN A 375 12.23 -9.13 -3.25
CA ASN A 375 13.08 -10.07 -2.52
C ASN A 375 12.85 -10.03 -0.99
N SER A 376 11.98 -9.14 -0.52
CA SER A 376 11.75 -8.91 0.91
C SER A 376 10.31 -9.16 1.33
N ILE A 377 9.33 -8.80 0.48
CA ILE A 377 7.89 -8.85 0.76
C ILE A 377 7.09 -9.23 -0.50
N GLY A 378 5.76 -9.36 -0.35
CA GLY A 378 4.81 -9.54 -1.45
C GLY A 378 4.61 -11.00 -1.89
N ASN A 379 5.42 -11.91 -1.39
CA ASN A 379 5.33 -13.35 -1.62
C ASN A 379 5.63 -14.12 -0.33
N LEU A 380 5.53 -15.47 -0.39
CA LEU A 380 5.76 -16.35 0.76
C LEU A 380 7.02 -17.24 0.59
N ASN A 381 7.97 -16.81 -0.21
CA ASN A 381 9.20 -17.60 -0.42
C ASN A 381 10.07 -17.64 0.84
N PRO A 382 10.77 -18.75 1.07
CA PRO A 382 11.79 -18.81 2.12
C PRO A 382 12.80 -17.65 2.02
N GLY A 383 13.03 -16.99 3.17
CA GLY A 383 13.91 -15.82 3.28
C GLY A 383 13.22 -14.47 3.17
N THR A 384 11.99 -14.39 2.66
CA THR A 384 11.20 -13.14 2.70
C THR A 384 10.64 -12.89 4.09
N ALA A 385 10.16 -11.68 4.35
CA ALA A 385 9.54 -11.34 5.63
C ALA A 385 8.28 -12.17 5.86
N ALA A 386 8.06 -12.58 7.10
CA ALA A 386 6.86 -13.30 7.51
C ALA A 386 5.66 -12.34 7.64
N ASP A 387 5.32 -11.68 6.52
CA ASP A 387 4.17 -10.79 6.37
C ASP A 387 3.07 -11.54 5.63
N PHE A 388 1.99 -11.87 6.32
CA PHE A 388 0.89 -12.61 5.72
C PHE A 388 -0.43 -12.33 6.42
N VAL A 389 -1.53 -12.64 5.72
CA VAL A 389 -2.89 -12.47 6.21
C VAL A 389 -3.64 -13.81 6.13
N ILE A 390 -4.46 -14.07 7.14
CA ILE A 390 -5.38 -15.21 7.17
C ILE A 390 -6.80 -14.70 6.94
N LEU A 391 -7.44 -15.22 5.91
CA LEU A 391 -8.81 -14.90 5.54
C LEU A 391 -9.76 -16.04 5.86
N ASP A 392 -10.96 -15.71 6.31
CA ASP A 392 -12.09 -16.61 6.35
C ASP A 392 -12.94 -16.44 5.09
N PRO A 393 -12.97 -17.40 4.15
CA PRO A 393 -13.87 -17.32 3.03
C PRO A 393 -15.35 -17.37 3.42
N GLU A 394 -15.66 -18.00 4.55
CA GLU A 394 -17.00 -18.20 5.11
C GLU A 394 -17.25 -17.29 6.30
N PHE A 395 -16.98 -15.99 6.14
CA PHE A 395 -17.03 -15.00 7.21
C PHE A 395 -18.46 -14.63 7.68
N ASP A 396 -19.48 -15.02 6.92
CA ASP A 396 -20.90 -14.93 7.28
C ASP A 396 -21.74 -15.99 6.55
N GLU A 397 -23.03 -16.06 6.85
CA GLU A 397 -23.94 -17.06 6.29
C GLU A 397 -24.04 -16.98 4.76
N LEU A 398 -24.04 -15.78 4.18
CA LEU A 398 -24.11 -15.59 2.74
C LEU A 398 -22.81 -16.02 2.04
N SER A 399 -21.66 -15.67 2.63
CA SER A 399 -20.38 -16.10 2.09
C SER A 399 -20.20 -17.61 2.19
N ALA A 400 -20.62 -18.25 3.31
CA ALA A 400 -20.61 -19.69 3.46
C ALA A 400 -21.45 -20.38 2.36
N LEU A 401 -22.68 -19.91 2.13
CA LEU A 401 -23.54 -20.42 1.04
C LEU A 401 -22.89 -20.25 -0.34
N ARG A 402 -22.24 -19.08 -0.60
CA ARG A 402 -21.53 -18.83 -1.87
C ARG A 402 -20.35 -19.77 -2.04
N PHE A 403 -19.62 -20.08 -0.94
CA PHE A 403 -18.43 -20.92 -0.97
C PHE A 403 -18.72 -22.41 -1.14
N GLU A 404 -19.90 -22.91 -0.78
CA GLU A 404 -20.34 -24.29 -1.13
C GLU A 404 -20.26 -24.57 -2.64
N HIS A 405 -20.27 -23.51 -3.46
CA HIS A 405 -20.31 -23.59 -4.92
C HIS A 405 -19.02 -23.11 -5.61
N HIS A 406 -17.97 -22.73 -4.87
CA HIS A 406 -16.71 -22.37 -5.49
C HIS A 406 -16.04 -23.59 -6.13
N ARG A 407 -15.39 -23.39 -7.28
CA ARG A 407 -14.79 -24.49 -8.06
C ARG A 407 -13.28 -24.34 -8.21
N THR A 408 -12.77 -23.14 -8.13
CA THR A 408 -11.36 -22.83 -8.36
C THR A 408 -10.86 -21.76 -7.37
N PRO A 409 -9.54 -21.67 -7.14
CA PRO A 409 -8.97 -20.56 -6.36
C PRO A 409 -9.33 -19.17 -6.91
N GLN A 410 -9.43 -19.03 -8.25
CA GLN A 410 -9.87 -17.79 -8.89
C GLN A 410 -11.30 -17.41 -8.51
N ASP A 411 -12.23 -18.39 -8.55
CA ASP A 411 -13.63 -18.18 -8.20
C ASP A 411 -13.79 -17.79 -6.73
N MET A 412 -13.03 -18.43 -5.85
CA MET A 412 -12.93 -18.08 -4.42
C MET A 412 -12.43 -16.65 -4.23
N LEU A 413 -11.30 -16.30 -4.84
CA LEU A 413 -10.70 -14.96 -4.71
C LEU A 413 -11.60 -13.87 -5.28
N PHE A 414 -12.28 -14.15 -6.40
CA PHE A 414 -13.25 -13.22 -6.97
C PHE A 414 -14.43 -12.96 -6.03
N ALA A 415 -15.00 -14.02 -5.45
CA ALA A 415 -16.07 -13.85 -4.46
C ALA A 415 -15.61 -13.02 -3.25
N LEU A 416 -14.41 -13.27 -2.73
CA LEU A 416 -13.82 -12.47 -1.66
C LEU A 416 -13.68 -10.99 -2.06
N SER A 417 -13.20 -10.69 -3.27
CA SER A 417 -13.04 -9.30 -3.72
C SER A 417 -14.38 -8.54 -3.83
N MET A 418 -15.48 -9.24 -4.03
CA MET A 418 -16.81 -8.63 -4.17
C MET A 418 -17.58 -8.55 -2.85
N MET A 419 -17.36 -9.48 -1.93
CA MET A 419 -18.19 -9.66 -0.74
C MET A 419 -17.46 -9.36 0.57
N ALA A 420 -16.12 -9.50 0.60
CA ALA A 420 -15.36 -9.42 1.84
C ALA A 420 -15.10 -7.98 2.29
N ASP A 421 -15.10 -7.84 3.60
CA ASP A 421 -14.62 -6.67 4.34
C ASP A 421 -13.67 -7.12 5.47
N ASP A 422 -13.50 -6.30 6.51
CA ASP A 422 -12.64 -6.63 7.65
C ASP A 422 -13.11 -7.85 8.46
N ARG A 423 -14.39 -8.28 8.33
CA ARG A 423 -14.91 -9.51 8.96
C ARG A 423 -14.26 -10.77 8.40
N ALA A 424 -13.84 -10.73 7.14
CA ALA A 424 -13.13 -11.83 6.52
C ALA A 424 -11.68 -11.96 7.00
N ILE A 425 -11.09 -10.92 7.61
CA ILE A 425 -9.73 -10.96 8.12
C ILE A 425 -9.70 -11.62 9.49
N ILE A 426 -9.13 -12.81 9.59
CA ILE A 426 -8.96 -13.54 10.86
C ILE A 426 -7.72 -13.08 11.60
N ALA A 427 -6.60 -12.97 10.91
CA ALA A 427 -5.35 -12.54 11.51
C ALA A 427 -4.44 -11.88 10.48
N THR A 428 -3.66 -10.92 10.93
CA THR A 428 -2.60 -10.28 10.15
C THR A 428 -1.28 -10.43 10.90
N TYR A 429 -0.27 -10.90 10.20
CA TYR A 429 1.06 -11.11 10.74
C TYR A 429 2.05 -10.16 10.05
N VAL A 430 2.83 -9.46 10.86
CA VAL A 430 3.92 -8.60 10.42
C VAL A 430 5.21 -9.12 11.01
N ALA A 431 6.18 -9.44 10.16
CA ALA A 431 7.46 -9.99 10.59
C ALA A 431 7.29 -11.17 11.58
N GLY A 432 6.36 -12.07 11.29
CA GLY A 432 6.05 -13.25 12.10
C GLY A 432 5.28 -13.00 13.39
N THR A 433 4.94 -11.74 13.70
CA THR A 433 4.16 -11.36 14.89
C THR A 433 2.71 -11.07 14.50
N ALA A 434 1.76 -11.67 15.22
CA ALA A 434 0.35 -11.34 15.04
C ALA A 434 0.09 -9.90 15.53
N VAL A 435 -0.24 -9.00 14.60
CA VAL A 435 -0.54 -7.59 14.87
C VAL A 435 -2.06 -7.32 14.90
N TYR A 436 -2.83 -8.23 14.33
CA TYR A 436 -4.29 -8.25 14.41
C TYR A 436 -4.79 -9.69 14.51
N GLN A 437 -5.78 -9.91 15.36
CA GLN A 437 -6.56 -11.15 15.45
C GLN A 437 -8.03 -10.79 15.69
N SER A 438 -8.92 -11.43 14.93
CA SER A 438 -10.36 -11.28 15.10
C SER A 438 -10.83 -11.92 16.41
N ASP A 439 -11.70 -11.24 17.15
CA ASP A 439 -12.31 -11.76 18.37
C ASP A 439 -13.22 -12.98 18.12
N THR A 440 -13.66 -13.18 16.87
CA THR A 440 -14.56 -14.26 16.47
C THR A 440 -13.85 -15.60 16.24
N PHE A 441 -12.52 -15.58 16.13
CA PHE A 441 -11.74 -16.79 15.83
C PHE A 441 -10.88 -17.26 17.00
N THR A 442 -11.16 -18.48 17.47
CA THR A 442 -10.29 -19.17 18.44
C THR A 442 -9.49 -20.24 17.71
N THR A 443 -8.16 -20.13 17.66
CA THR A 443 -7.30 -21.17 17.11
C THR A 443 -7.55 -22.51 17.81
N LYS A 444 -7.97 -23.53 17.05
CA LYS A 444 -8.01 -24.91 17.57
C LYS A 444 -6.56 -25.35 17.81
N GLY A 445 -6.14 -25.43 19.06
CA GLY A 445 -4.87 -26.07 19.39
C GLY A 445 -3.76 -25.20 19.99
N ALA A 446 -4.07 -24.27 20.91
CA ALA A 446 -3.06 -23.85 21.88
C ALA A 446 -3.12 -24.79 23.11
N GLN A 447 -2.68 -26.03 22.93
CA GLN A 447 -2.34 -26.92 24.06
C GLN A 447 -0.84 -27.10 24.18
#